data_7a9b7a218f3942f76ca9ecd56629c8ca
#
_entry.id   7a9b7a218f3942f76ca9ecd56629c8ca
#
_cell.length_a   1.000
_cell.length_b   1.000
_cell.length_c   1.000
_cell.angle_alpha   90.00
_cell.angle_beta   90.00
_cell.angle_gamma   90.00
#
_symmetry.space_group_name_H-M   'P 1'
#
loop_
_entity.id
_entity.type
_entity.pdbx_description
1 polymer ?
#
loop_
_entity_poly.entity_id
_entity_poly.type
_entity_poly.pdbx_seq_one_letter_code
_entity_poly.pdbx_strand_id
1 'polypeptide(L)'
;MIPKIGIENWTELCLARADRRAVGHIIFALVALALVLMIGWLWLTVLSVPVVLELATPGLRHFFTRHGTLQLIERFPFRPVSVSFVPGRRIGRQAYLKVDGSENNLRLPELPERARVLVRHTGRIWIAGPDERGRVVAMTRGLAFLVRGRVVER
;
A
#
# COMPACT_ATOMS: atom_id res chain seq x y z
N MET A 1 22.28 -12.58 5.59
CA MET A 1 22.83 -12.00 4.33
C MET A 1 21.66 -11.74 3.39
N ILE A 2 21.23 -10.48 3.21
CA ILE A 2 20.13 -10.16 2.29
C ILE A 2 20.73 -10.18 0.88
N PRO A 3 20.22 -11.00 -0.06
CA PRO A 3 20.73 -11.04 -1.42
C PRO A 3 20.65 -9.62 -2.01
N LYS A 4 21.69 -9.20 -2.71
CA LYS A 4 21.74 -7.95 -3.51
C LYS A 4 20.84 -8.11 -4.73
N ILE A 5 19.52 -8.22 -4.49
CA ILE A 5 18.52 -8.20 -5.55
C ILE A 5 18.52 -6.76 -6.10
N GLY A 6 18.63 -6.61 -7.40
CA GLY A 6 18.51 -5.32 -8.07
C GLY A 6 17.17 -4.65 -7.72
N ILE A 7 17.13 -3.32 -7.80
CA ILE A 7 15.92 -2.56 -7.43
C ILE A 7 14.73 -2.98 -8.31
N GLU A 8 14.98 -3.28 -9.58
CA GLU A 8 13.95 -3.73 -10.54
C GLU A 8 13.30 -5.05 -10.09
N ASN A 9 14.11 -6.08 -9.84
CA ASN A 9 13.61 -7.38 -9.36
C ASN A 9 12.90 -7.27 -8.01
N TRP A 10 13.33 -6.33 -7.15
CA TRP A 10 12.67 -6.08 -5.87
C TRP A 10 11.31 -5.43 -6.06
N THR A 11 11.19 -4.49 -7.00
CA THR A 11 9.94 -3.83 -7.36
C THR A 11 8.92 -4.83 -7.90
N GLU A 12 9.35 -5.71 -8.81
CA GLU A 12 8.50 -6.78 -9.35
C GLU A 12 7.99 -7.72 -8.24
N LEU A 13 8.85 -8.09 -7.31
CA LEU A 13 8.46 -8.93 -6.17
C LEU A 13 7.44 -8.21 -5.25
N CYS A 14 7.61 -6.92 -5.03
CA CYS A 14 6.65 -6.11 -4.26
C CYS A 14 5.29 -6.03 -4.97
N LEU A 15 5.28 -5.83 -6.28
CA LEU A 15 4.07 -5.79 -7.10
C LEU A 15 3.37 -7.16 -7.11
N ALA A 16 4.10 -8.24 -7.39
CA ALA A 16 3.55 -9.59 -7.39
C ALA A 16 2.93 -9.96 -6.04
N ARG A 17 3.55 -9.53 -4.94
CA ARG A 17 3.00 -9.76 -3.60
C ARG A 17 1.74 -8.91 -3.33
N ALA A 18 1.71 -7.67 -3.82
CA ALA A 18 0.53 -6.81 -3.70
C ALA A 18 -0.63 -7.36 -4.53
N ASP A 19 -0.37 -7.80 -5.77
CA ASP A 19 -1.35 -8.43 -6.65
C ASP A 19 -1.92 -9.72 -6.01
N ARG A 20 -1.06 -10.59 -5.48
CA ARG A 20 -1.49 -11.83 -4.82
C ARG A 20 -2.39 -11.55 -3.61
N ARG A 21 -2.10 -10.53 -2.82
CA ARG A 21 -2.94 -10.11 -1.69
C ARG A 21 -4.30 -9.58 -2.16
N ALA A 22 -4.30 -8.75 -3.21
CA ALA A 22 -5.52 -8.21 -3.78
C ALA A 22 -6.44 -9.31 -4.31
N VAL A 23 -5.88 -10.27 -5.05
CA VAL A 23 -6.60 -11.47 -5.52
C VAL A 23 -7.15 -12.28 -4.34
N GLY A 24 -6.34 -12.47 -3.28
CA GLY A 24 -6.77 -13.17 -2.07
C GLY A 24 -8.00 -12.54 -1.42
N HIS A 25 -8.07 -11.21 -1.32
CA HIS A 25 -9.24 -10.50 -0.78
C HIS A 25 -10.49 -10.72 -1.64
N ILE A 26 -10.34 -10.68 -2.96
CA ILE A 26 -11.46 -10.90 -3.89
C ILE A 26 -11.96 -12.34 -3.79
N ILE A 27 -11.06 -13.32 -3.81
CA ILE A 27 -11.43 -14.74 -3.67
C ILE A 27 -12.15 -14.96 -2.33
N PHE A 28 -11.62 -14.41 -1.24
CA PHE A 28 -12.25 -14.55 0.08
C PHE A 28 -13.65 -13.93 0.11
N ALA A 29 -13.83 -12.76 -0.49
CA ALA A 29 -15.14 -12.11 -0.60
C ALA A 29 -16.13 -12.95 -1.43
N LEU A 30 -15.69 -13.54 -2.54
CA LEU A 30 -16.51 -14.41 -3.39
C LEU A 30 -16.90 -15.71 -2.66
N VAL A 31 -15.98 -16.32 -1.92
CA VAL A 31 -16.26 -17.51 -1.12
C VAL A 31 -17.27 -17.19 -0.02
N ALA A 32 -17.09 -16.06 0.67
CA ALA A 32 -18.05 -15.62 1.68
C ALA A 32 -19.45 -15.41 1.09
N LEU A 33 -19.53 -14.77 -0.08
CA LEU A 33 -20.79 -14.58 -0.80
C LEU A 33 -21.44 -15.92 -1.19
N ALA A 34 -20.65 -16.84 -1.74
CA ALA A 34 -21.14 -18.16 -2.15
C ALA A 34 -21.70 -18.95 -0.95
N LEU A 35 -21.03 -18.92 0.20
CA LEU A 35 -21.50 -19.58 1.43
C LEU A 35 -22.84 -19.00 1.90
N VAL A 36 -23.00 -17.66 1.86
CA VAL A 36 -24.26 -17.02 2.23
C VAL A 36 -25.40 -17.42 1.29
N LEU A 37 -25.12 -17.46 -0.03
CA LEU A 37 -26.10 -17.88 -1.03
C LEU A 37 -26.55 -19.34 -0.86
N MET A 38 -25.63 -20.22 -0.44
CA MET A 38 -25.95 -21.64 -0.16
C MET A 38 -26.94 -21.81 1.01
N ILE A 39 -26.95 -20.87 1.98
CA ILE A 39 -27.89 -20.92 3.10
C ILE A 39 -29.34 -20.63 2.62
N GLY A 40 -29.51 -19.92 1.50
CA GLY A 40 -30.79 -19.70 0.85
C GLY A 40 -31.73 -18.70 1.54
N TRP A 41 -31.28 -18.00 2.57
CA TRP A 41 -32.09 -17.00 3.27
C TRP A 41 -31.90 -15.61 2.64
N LEU A 42 -32.91 -15.16 1.93
CA LEU A 42 -32.89 -13.93 1.15
C LEU A 42 -32.46 -12.69 1.97
N TRP A 43 -33.01 -12.53 3.18
CA TRP A 43 -32.66 -11.41 4.05
C TRP A 43 -31.21 -11.47 4.56
N LEU A 44 -30.67 -12.66 4.79
CA LEU A 44 -29.25 -12.84 5.17
C LEU A 44 -28.33 -12.44 4.01
N THR A 45 -28.71 -12.76 2.79
CA THR A 45 -27.98 -12.35 1.58
C THR A 45 -27.94 -10.82 1.49
N VAL A 46 -29.06 -10.14 1.69
CA VAL A 46 -29.13 -8.67 1.66
C VAL A 46 -28.24 -8.05 2.74
N LEU A 47 -28.28 -8.56 3.96
CA LEU A 47 -27.45 -8.06 5.06
C LEU A 47 -25.95 -8.34 4.87
N SER A 48 -25.58 -9.38 4.13
CA SER A 48 -24.18 -9.72 3.87
C SER A 48 -23.53 -8.84 2.80
N VAL A 49 -24.30 -8.19 1.90
CA VAL A 49 -23.77 -7.37 0.83
C VAL A 49 -22.77 -6.32 1.30
N PRO A 50 -23.05 -5.47 2.30
CA PRO A 50 -22.09 -4.48 2.76
C PRO A 50 -20.80 -5.12 3.31
N VAL A 51 -20.89 -6.26 3.98
CA VAL A 51 -19.72 -6.98 4.51
C VAL A 51 -18.86 -7.53 3.38
N VAL A 52 -19.48 -8.14 2.37
CA VAL A 52 -18.79 -8.68 1.19
C VAL A 52 -18.11 -7.54 0.41
N LEU A 53 -18.80 -6.41 0.23
CA LEU A 53 -18.23 -5.22 -0.40
C LEU A 53 -17.01 -4.68 0.36
N GLU A 54 -17.09 -4.60 1.69
CA GLU A 54 -15.98 -4.16 2.52
C GLU A 54 -14.77 -5.11 2.41
N LEU A 55 -14.99 -6.41 2.39
CA LEU A 55 -13.96 -7.43 2.18
C LEU A 55 -13.32 -7.35 0.79
N ALA A 56 -14.09 -7.04 -0.26
CA ALA A 56 -13.60 -6.90 -1.63
C ALA A 56 -12.88 -5.56 -1.88
N THR A 57 -13.26 -4.51 -1.15
CA THR A 57 -12.78 -3.12 -1.37
C THR A 57 -11.25 -2.99 -1.46
N PRO A 58 -10.42 -3.60 -0.58
CA PRO A 58 -8.96 -3.49 -0.68
C PRO A 58 -8.43 -4.07 -1.98
N GLY A 59 -8.97 -5.20 -2.42
CA GLY A 59 -8.59 -5.84 -3.68
C GLY A 59 -8.99 -5.00 -4.89
N LEU A 60 -10.23 -4.55 -4.95
CA LEU A 60 -10.73 -3.69 -6.03
C LEU A 60 -9.94 -2.38 -6.12
N ARG A 61 -9.74 -1.71 -4.99
CA ARG A 61 -8.95 -0.49 -4.93
C ARG A 61 -7.53 -0.69 -5.47
N HIS A 62 -6.90 -1.82 -5.17
CA HIS A 62 -5.58 -2.14 -5.69
C HIS A 62 -5.60 -2.20 -7.23
N PHE A 63 -6.56 -2.90 -7.84
CA PHE A 63 -6.67 -3.02 -9.28
C PHE A 63 -6.94 -1.67 -9.96
N PHE A 64 -7.84 -0.86 -9.43
CA PHE A 64 -8.11 0.48 -9.96
C PHE A 64 -6.90 1.42 -9.87
N THR A 65 -6.06 1.27 -8.86
CA THR A 65 -4.88 2.13 -8.69
C THR A 65 -3.62 1.55 -9.33
N ARG A 66 -3.62 0.28 -9.73
CA ARG A 66 -2.46 -0.45 -10.24
C ARG A 66 -1.83 0.22 -11.46
N HIS A 67 -2.65 0.58 -12.45
CA HIS A 67 -2.18 1.24 -13.67
C HIS A 67 -1.44 2.56 -13.35
N GLY A 68 -2.02 3.42 -12.52
CA GLY A 68 -1.37 4.66 -12.12
C GLY A 68 -0.11 4.47 -11.25
N THR A 69 -0.02 3.34 -10.54
CA THR A 69 1.19 2.97 -9.79
C THR A 69 2.31 2.55 -10.73
N LEU A 70 2.01 1.73 -11.73
CA LEU A 70 2.97 1.30 -12.75
C LEU A 70 3.52 2.50 -13.55
N GLN A 71 2.65 3.39 -14.02
CA GLN A 71 3.06 4.62 -14.70
C GLN A 71 4.01 5.49 -13.86
N LEU A 72 3.77 5.59 -12.54
CA LEU A 72 4.64 6.33 -11.65
C LEU A 72 6.02 5.65 -11.51
N ILE A 73 6.06 4.32 -11.42
CA ILE A 73 7.31 3.56 -11.31
C ILE A 73 8.12 3.64 -12.60
N GLU A 74 7.47 3.56 -13.75
CA GLU A 74 8.11 3.68 -15.07
C GLU A 74 8.66 5.09 -15.31
N ARG A 75 7.92 6.11 -14.88
CA ARG A 75 8.30 7.52 -15.11
C ARG A 75 9.36 8.02 -14.12
N PHE A 76 9.38 7.52 -12.90
CA PHE A 76 10.26 7.99 -11.84
C PHE A 76 11.04 6.82 -11.23
N PRO A 77 12.39 6.83 -11.32
CA PRO A 77 13.21 5.80 -10.70
C PRO A 77 13.09 5.88 -9.17
N PHE A 78 13.12 4.74 -8.50
CA PHE A 78 13.15 4.68 -7.05
C PHE A 78 14.45 5.27 -6.50
N ARG A 79 14.30 6.22 -5.59
CA ARG A 79 15.43 6.83 -4.87
C ARG A 79 15.29 6.60 -3.37
N PRO A 80 16.40 6.32 -2.65
CA PRO A 80 16.37 6.25 -1.20
C PRO A 80 16.22 7.65 -0.63
N VAL A 81 15.34 7.78 0.34
CA VAL A 81 15.11 9.05 1.04
C VAL A 81 15.13 8.79 2.54
N SER A 82 15.84 9.65 3.27
CA SER A 82 15.83 9.63 4.72
C SER A 82 14.52 10.24 5.23
N VAL A 83 13.91 9.55 6.18
CA VAL A 83 12.61 9.95 6.71
C VAL A 83 12.55 9.75 8.22
N SER A 84 11.77 10.60 8.88
CA SER A 84 11.42 10.47 10.29
C SER A 84 9.91 10.52 10.48
N PHE A 85 9.40 9.83 11.50
CA PHE A 85 7.96 9.89 11.80
C PHE A 85 7.59 11.23 12.42
N VAL A 86 6.50 11.83 11.94
CA VAL A 86 5.96 13.06 12.53
C VAL A 86 5.30 12.71 13.86
N PRO A 87 5.76 13.27 15.01
CA PRO A 87 5.17 12.99 16.31
C PRO A 87 3.73 13.52 16.37
N GLY A 88 2.85 12.79 17.08
CA GLY A 88 1.47 13.19 17.31
C GLY A 88 0.49 13.02 16.12
N ARG A 89 0.96 12.75 14.92
CA ARG A 89 0.10 12.49 13.75
C ARG A 89 0.00 10.98 13.46
N ARG A 90 -0.68 10.25 14.34
CA ARG A 90 -1.01 8.84 14.12
C ARG A 90 -2.53 8.69 14.02
N ILE A 91 -3.04 8.41 12.83
CA ILE A 91 -4.45 8.12 12.61
C ILE A 91 -4.57 6.70 12.06
N GLY A 92 -4.86 5.74 12.93
CA GLY A 92 -5.01 4.34 12.56
C GLY A 92 -3.79 3.74 11.84
N ARG A 93 -3.99 3.23 10.62
CA ARG A 93 -2.92 2.66 9.77
C ARG A 93 -2.16 3.70 8.96
N GLN A 94 -2.59 4.96 8.98
CA GLN A 94 -1.92 6.05 8.26
C GLN A 94 -0.59 6.40 8.93
N ALA A 95 0.39 6.75 8.14
CA ALA A 95 1.68 7.24 8.59
C ALA A 95 2.01 8.57 7.92
N TYR A 96 2.52 9.50 8.71
CA TYR A 96 3.06 10.76 8.25
C TYR A 96 4.57 10.74 8.48
N LEU A 97 5.32 10.86 7.41
CA LEU A 97 6.78 10.85 7.43
C LEU A 97 7.29 12.20 6.98
N LYS A 98 8.16 12.79 7.78
CA LYS A 98 8.92 13.96 7.37
C LYS A 98 10.08 13.49 6.52
N VAL A 99 10.24 14.07 5.36
CA VAL A 99 11.36 13.81 4.43
C VAL A 99 12.48 14.77 4.76
N ASP A 100 13.67 14.25 5.02
CA ASP A 100 14.83 15.08 5.32
C ASP A 100 15.19 15.94 4.10
N GLY A 101 15.41 17.23 4.34
CA GLY A 101 15.68 18.21 3.29
C GLY A 101 14.44 18.72 2.53
N SER A 102 13.24 18.36 2.97
CA SER A 102 11.98 18.88 2.43
C SER A 102 11.09 19.44 3.53
N GLU A 103 10.40 20.55 3.23
CA GLU A 103 9.38 21.09 4.13
C GLU A 103 8.08 20.27 4.11
N ASN A 104 7.89 19.45 3.10
CA ASN A 104 6.69 18.67 2.89
C ASN A 104 6.73 17.33 3.62
N ASN A 105 5.57 16.88 4.06
CA ASN A 105 5.39 15.57 4.68
C ASN A 105 4.90 14.53 3.64
N LEU A 106 5.34 13.30 3.81
CA LEU A 106 4.85 12.17 3.05
C LEU A 106 3.71 11.49 3.82
N ARG A 107 2.51 11.52 3.28
CA ARG A 107 1.36 10.78 3.81
C ARG A 107 1.26 9.42 3.14
N LEU A 108 1.37 8.37 3.93
CA LEU A 108 1.14 6.98 3.52
C LEU A 108 -0.20 6.53 4.11
N PRO A 109 -1.20 6.18 3.29
CA PRO A 109 -2.53 5.81 3.79
C PRO A 109 -2.52 4.51 4.58
N GLU A 110 -1.58 3.63 4.26
CA GLU A 110 -1.45 2.35 4.93
C GLU A 110 0.03 1.98 5.06
N LEU A 111 0.50 1.87 6.30
CA LEU A 111 1.84 1.40 6.61
C LEU A 111 1.72 0.25 7.63
N PRO A 112 1.94 -1.01 7.21
CA PRO A 112 1.91 -2.16 8.09
C PRO A 112 2.91 -2.01 9.24
N GLU A 113 2.59 -2.56 10.41
CA GLU A 113 3.43 -2.40 11.60
C GLU A 113 4.87 -2.89 11.36
N ARG A 114 5.04 -4.01 10.66
CA ARG A 114 6.38 -4.52 10.30
C ARG A 114 7.18 -3.53 9.44
N ALA A 115 6.53 -2.88 8.47
CA ALA A 115 7.19 -1.85 7.65
C ALA A 115 7.48 -0.60 8.48
N ARG A 116 6.60 -0.25 9.41
CA ARG A 116 6.78 0.88 10.33
C ARG A 116 7.99 0.69 11.25
N VAL A 117 8.13 -0.49 11.85
CA VAL A 117 9.30 -0.85 12.65
C VAL A 117 10.58 -0.77 11.83
N LEU A 118 10.55 -1.31 10.60
CA LEU A 118 11.69 -1.27 9.69
C LEU A 118 12.08 0.17 9.33
N VAL A 119 11.12 1.02 8.95
CA VAL A 119 11.37 2.43 8.64
C VAL A 119 11.89 3.19 9.86
N ARG A 120 11.36 2.92 11.05
CA ARG A 120 11.84 3.54 12.29
C ARG A 120 13.28 3.14 12.61
N HIS A 121 13.65 1.91 12.33
CA HIS A 121 15.00 1.40 12.60
C HIS A 121 16.01 1.87 11.55
N THR A 122 15.63 1.91 10.28
CA THR A 122 16.52 2.26 9.17
C THR A 122 16.55 3.75 8.86
N GLY A 123 15.51 4.50 9.25
CA GLY A 123 15.33 5.92 8.88
C GLY A 123 15.21 6.14 7.38
N ARG A 124 14.97 5.10 6.59
CA ARG A 124 15.01 5.16 5.12
C ARG A 124 13.80 4.51 4.49
N ILE A 125 13.33 5.12 3.41
CA ILE A 125 12.28 4.59 2.53
C ILE A 125 12.68 4.86 1.07
N TRP A 126 12.23 4.02 0.17
CA TRP A 126 12.45 4.20 -1.25
C TRP A 126 11.20 4.81 -1.88
N ILE A 127 11.37 5.88 -2.67
CA ILE A 127 10.26 6.64 -3.22
C ILE A 127 10.46 6.80 -4.73
N ALA A 128 9.39 6.52 -5.49
CA ALA A 128 9.25 6.90 -6.90
C ALA A 128 8.24 8.06 -6.98
N GLY A 129 8.62 9.17 -7.58
CA GLY A 129 7.88 10.43 -7.63
C GLY A 129 8.54 11.52 -6.80
N PRO A 130 7.83 12.62 -6.44
CA PRO A 130 6.41 12.91 -6.71
C PRO A 130 6.11 13.27 -8.16
N ASP A 131 4.87 13.04 -8.59
CA ASP A 131 4.34 13.63 -9.82
C ASP A 131 3.78 15.05 -9.59
N GLU A 132 3.26 15.66 -10.65
CA GLU A 132 2.65 17.00 -10.61
C GLU A 132 1.49 17.14 -9.59
N ARG A 133 0.86 16.02 -9.22
CA ARG A 133 -0.22 15.95 -8.23
C ARG A 133 0.26 15.55 -6.84
N GLY A 134 1.57 15.50 -6.62
CA GLY A 134 2.20 15.08 -5.38
C GLY A 134 2.04 13.60 -5.06
N ARG A 135 1.68 12.74 -6.05
CA ARG A 135 1.54 11.30 -5.84
C ARG A 135 2.90 10.64 -5.87
N VAL A 136 3.11 9.71 -4.96
CA VAL A 136 4.35 8.94 -4.84
C VAL A 136 4.03 7.47 -4.66
N VAL A 137 4.99 6.63 -5.01
CA VAL A 137 4.99 5.22 -4.66
C VAL A 137 6.14 4.99 -3.70
N ALA A 138 5.85 4.43 -2.54
CA ALA A 138 6.85 4.15 -1.52
C ALA A 138 7.02 2.65 -1.33
N MET A 139 8.26 2.21 -1.14
CA MET A 139 8.60 0.83 -0.81
C MET A 139 9.69 0.78 0.26
N THR A 140 9.80 -0.36 0.94
CA THR A 140 10.87 -0.63 1.90
C THR A 140 11.76 -1.76 1.40
N ARG A 141 13.06 -1.67 1.64
CA ARG A 141 14.00 -2.75 1.33
C ARG A 141 14.07 -3.68 2.54
N GLY A 142 13.88 -4.98 2.33
CA GLY A 142 13.84 -5.97 3.42
C GLY A 142 12.44 -6.47 3.77
N LEU A 143 11.38 -5.73 3.45
CA LEU A 143 10.00 -6.18 3.49
C LEU A 143 9.35 -5.88 2.14
N ALA A 144 8.85 -6.90 1.45
CA ALA A 144 8.13 -6.72 0.19
C ALA A 144 6.81 -5.98 0.46
N PHE A 145 6.88 -4.67 0.39
CA PHE A 145 5.80 -3.73 0.67
C PHE A 145 5.89 -2.57 -0.31
N LEU A 146 4.77 -2.27 -0.93
CA LEU A 146 4.60 -1.17 -1.85
C LEU A 146 3.30 -0.47 -1.53
N VAL A 147 3.35 0.85 -1.38
CA VAL A 147 2.19 1.67 -1.08
C VAL A 147 2.22 2.96 -1.88
N ARG A 148 1.05 3.38 -2.33
CA ARG A 148 0.86 4.69 -2.94
C ARG A 148 0.61 5.72 -1.84
N GLY A 149 1.43 6.76 -1.84
CA GLY A 149 1.32 7.87 -0.92
C GLY A 149 1.10 9.20 -1.64
N ARG A 150 1.09 10.26 -0.86
CA ARG A 150 1.01 11.63 -1.37
C ARG A 150 1.88 12.54 -0.54
N VAL A 151 2.55 13.46 -1.22
CA VAL A 151 3.23 14.58 -0.57
C VAL A 151 2.16 15.59 -0.14
N VAL A 152 2.22 16.01 1.10
CA VAL A 152 1.27 16.95 1.71
C VAL A 152 2.09 18.09 2.30
N GLU A 153 1.70 19.30 2.00
CA GLU A 153 2.25 20.49 2.64
C GLU A 153 2.03 20.44 4.15
N ARG A 154 2.94 21.07 4.88
CA ARG A 154 2.98 21.06 6.35
C ARG A 154 1.85 21.87 6.95
#